data_01891ace6c92e666e713cdb9f4bc2e1d
#
_entry.id   01891ace6c92e666e713cdb9f4bc2e1d
#
_cell.length_a   1.000
_cell.length_b   1.000
_cell.length_c   1.000
_cell.angle_alpha   90.00
_cell.angle_beta   90.00
_cell.angle_gamma   90.00
#
_symmetry.space_group_name_H-M   'P 1'
#
loop_
_entity.id
_entity.type
_entity.pdbx_description
1 polymer ?
#
loop_
_entity_poly.entity_id
_entity_poly.type
_entity_poly.pdbx_seq_one_letter_code
_entity_poly.pdbx_strand_id
1 'polypeptide(L)'
;MNAVEARVNEKLRENLAVTTQEMKFDDAIALGAMHLFGEKYGDIVRVVSIGEDGWSRELCGGTHIDHVGKIGAINIMSEASIGSGVRRVDAVVGQGAYEFNAREHALVSQLSDMVNARPDELAERVNMLLAKLKESDRRLAAMYESQLAASVPTL
;
A
#
# COMPACT_ATOMS: atom_id res chain seq x y z
N MET A 1 -6.80 -3.12 1.36
CA MET A 1 -5.58 -3.19 0.54
C MET A 1 -4.42 -3.88 1.26
N ASN A 2 -4.13 -3.62 2.54
CA ASN A 2 -3.00 -4.23 3.28
C ASN A 2 -2.93 -5.77 3.20
N ALA A 3 -4.08 -6.46 3.26
CA ALA A 3 -4.11 -7.92 3.14
C ALA A 3 -3.73 -8.41 1.72
N VAL A 4 -4.07 -7.64 0.68
CA VAL A 4 -3.69 -7.93 -0.71
C VAL A 4 -2.18 -7.74 -0.88
N GLU A 5 -1.65 -6.61 -0.43
CA GLU A 5 -0.22 -6.31 -0.46
C GLU A 5 0.61 -7.38 0.28
N ALA A 6 0.18 -7.74 1.50
CA ALA A 6 0.84 -8.79 2.28
C ALA A 6 0.85 -10.13 1.54
N ARG A 7 -0.29 -10.52 0.93
CA ARG A 7 -0.41 -11.78 0.18
C ARG A 7 0.43 -11.80 -1.08
N VAL A 8 0.48 -10.69 -1.82
CA VAL A 8 1.35 -10.58 -3.00
C VAL A 8 2.81 -10.66 -2.61
N ASN A 9 3.24 -9.90 -1.59
CA ASN A 9 4.63 -9.95 -1.10
C ASN A 9 5.01 -11.35 -0.55
N GLU A 10 4.07 -12.08 0.04
CA GLU A 10 4.29 -13.48 0.43
C GLU A 10 4.64 -14.33 -0.81
N LYS A 11 3.86 -14.22 -1.89
CA LYS A 11 4.09 -14.95 -3.14
C LYS A 11 5.39 -14.54 -3.84
N LEU A 12 5.78 -13.25 -3.76
CA LEU A 12 7.08 -12.80 -4.27
C LEU A 12 8.25 -13.49 -3.55
N ARG A 13 8.14 -13.68 -2.22
CA ARG A 13 9.17 -14.37 -1.43
C ARG A 13 9.27 -15.86 -1.71
N GLU A 14 8.19 -16.51 -2.16
CA GLU A 14 8.22 -17.90 -2.61
C GLU A 14 9.03 -18.07 -3.91
N ASN A 15 9.32 -16.98 -4.62
CA ASN A 15 10.09 -16.96 -5.86
C ASN A 15 9.57 -17.93 -6.94
N LEU A 16 8.25 -17.98 -7.08
CA LEU A 16 7.57 -18.87 -8.00
C LEU A 16 8.02 -18.62 -9.45
N ALA A 17 8.16 -19.71 -10.21
CA ALA A 17 8.46 -19.63 -11.63
C ALA A 17 7.27 -19.04 -12.40
N VAL A 18 7.57 -18.22 -13.41
CA VAL A 18 6.60 -17.70 -14.38
C VAL A 18 6.85 -18.42 -15.70
N THR A 19 5.85 -19.16 -16.15
CA THR A 19 5.91 -19.94 -17.38
C THR A 19 4.89 -19.45 -18.39
N THR A 20 5.19 -19.65 -19.65
CA THR A 20 4.31 -19.30 -20.76
C THR A 20 4.10 -20.49 -21.67
N GLN A 21 2.85 -20.70 -22.09
CA GLN A 21 2.49 -21.79 -23.01
C GLN A 21 1.46 -21.30 -24.02
N GLU A 22 1.63 -21.65 -25.28
CA GLU A 22 0.63 -21.46 -26.32
C GLU A 22 -0.29 -22.69 -26.40
N MET A 23 -1.61 -22.43 -26.43
CA MET A 23 -2.60 -23.49 -26.53
C MET A 23 -3.90 -22.97 -27.17
N LYS A 24 -4.85 -23.88 -27.46
CA LYS A 24 -6.16 -23.45 -27.91
C LYS A 24 -6.90 -22.68 -26.82
N PHE A 25 -7.73 -21.71 -27.23
CA PHE A 25 -8.51 -20.89 -26.30
C PHE A 25 -9.36 -21.74 -25.35
N ASP A 26 -10.07 -22.75 -25.87
CA ASP A 26 -10.91 -23.61 -25.05
C ASP A 26 -10.12 -24.40 -24.00
N ASP A 27 -8.92 -24.86 -24.36
CA ASP A 27 -8.02 -25.57 -23.44
C ASP A 27 -7.51 -24.64 -22.33
N ALA A 28 -7.21 -23.39 -22.67
CA ALA A 28 -6.80 -22.37 -21.68
C ALA A 28 -7.92 -22.07 -20.68
N ILE A 29 -9.15 -21.96 -21.15
CA ILE A 29 -10.33 -21.75 -20.29
C ILE A 29 -10.57 -22.97 -19.41
N ALA A 30 -10.44 -24.19 -19.95
CA ALA A 30 -10.56 -25.43 -19.18
C ALA A 30 -9.51 -25.54 -18.06
N LEU A 31 -8.31 -24.95 -18.25
CA LEU A 31 -7.27 -24.82 -17.22
C LEU A 31 -7.55 -23.72 -16.18
N GLY A 32 -8.65 -22.97 -16.34
CA GLY A 32 -9.01 -21.87 -15.44
C GLY A 32 -8.21 -20.58 -15.68
N ALA A 33 -7.69 -20.37 -16.88
CA ALA A 33 -6.99 -19.12 -17.20
C ALA A 33 -7.98 -17.94 -17.18
N MET A 34 -7.61 -16.87 -16.48
CA MET A 34 -8.37 -15.62 -16.49
C MET A 34 -8.23 -14.93 -17.85
N HIS A 35 -9.34 -14.38 -18.32
CA HIS A 35 -9.37 -13.59 -19.54
C HIS A 35 -10.27 -12.36 -19.32
N LEU A 36 -9.90 -11.24 -19.95
CA LEU A 36 -10.65 -10.00 -19.80
C LEU A 36 -11.85 -9.98 -20.75
N PHE A 37 -13.00 -9.55 -20.22
CA PHE A 37 -14.21 -9.38 -21.02
C PHE A 37 -14.01 -8.26 -22.05
N GLY A 38 -14.37 -8.54 -23.31
CA GLY A 38 -14.31 -7.57 -24.42
C GLY A 38 -13.03 -7.63 -25.25
N GLU A 39 -12.02 -8.38 -24.86
CA GLU A 39 -10.89 -8.69 -25.74
C GLU A 39 -11.27 -9.77 -26.76
N LYS A 40 -10.77 -9.62 -27.99
CA LYS A 40 -10.94 -10.64 -29.04
C LYS A 40 -9.70 -11.54 -29.03
N TYR A 41 -9.91 -12.77 -28.63
CA TYR A 41 -8.87 -13.79 -28.65
C TYR A 41 -8.95 -14.61 -29.95
N GLY A 42 -7.79 -14.99 -30.47
CA GLY A 42 -7.69 -15.94 -31.58
C GLY A 42 -7.91 -17.39 -31.10
N ASP A 43 -7.86 -18.34 -32.05
CA ASP A 43 -7.98 -19.77 -31.76
C ASP A 43 -6.83 -20.30 -30.88
N ILE A 44 -5.65 -19.71 -31.01
CA ILE A 44 -4.45 -19.98 -30.20
C ILE A 44 -4.15 -18.78 -29.33
N VAL A 45 -3.98 -19.02 -28.05
CA VAL A 45 -3.71 -18.00 -27.03
C VAL A 45 -2.45 -18.35 -26.23
N ARG A 46 -1.82 -17.32 -25.69
CA ARG A 46 -0.68 -17.47 -24.80
C ARG A 46 -1.14 -17.38 -23.35
N VAL A 47 -0.95 -18.46 -22.61
CA VAL A 47 -1.24 -18.56 -21.18
C VAL A 47 0.03 -18.26 -20.39
N VAL A 48 -0.04 -17.35 -19.45
CA VAL A 48 1.00 -17.06 -18.47
C VAL A 48 0.58 -17.67 -17.14
N SER A 49 1.43 -18.53 -16.57
CA SER A 49 1.17 -19.19 -15.29
C SER A 49 2.24 -18.84 -14.28
N ILE A 50 1.84 -18.62 -13.02
CA ILE A 50 2.72 -18.38 -11.87
C ILE A 50 2.56 -19.56 -10.91
N GLY A 51 3.67 -20.23 -10.60
CA GLY A 51 3.72 -21.43 -9.78
C GLY A 51 3.34 -22.71 -10.54
N GLU A 52 3.86 -23.84 -10.09
CA GLU A 52 3.62 -25.15 -10.72
C GLU A 52 2.14 -25.58 -10.58
N ASP A 53 1.50 -25.24 -9.47
CA ASP A 53 0.08 -25.46 -9.21
C ASP A 53 -0.85 -24.49 -9.96
N GLY A 54 -0.26 -23.50 -10.67
CA GLY A 54 -1.02 -22.45 -11.35
C GLY A 54 -1.77 -21.55 -10.41
N TRP A 55 -1.12 -21.12 -9.34
CA TRP A 55 -1.65 -20.13 -8.40
C TRP A 55 -2.28 -18.91 -9.10
N SER A 56 -1.68 -18.46 -10.20
CA SER A 56 -2.27 -17.48 -11.11
C SER A 56 -2.08 -17.95 -12.54
N ARG A 57 -3.12 -17.87 -13.36
CA ARG A 57 -3.11 -18.12 -14.80
C ARG A 57 -3.93 -17.07 -15.50
N GLU A 58 -3.38 -16.48 -16.55
CA GLU A 58 -4.09 -15.49 -17.35
C GLU A 58 -3.65 -15.49 -18.81
N LEU A 59 -4.52 -15.03 -19.68
CA LEU A 59 -4.20 -14.82 -21.08
C LEU A 59 -3.46 -13.50 -21.21
N CYS A 60 -2.17 -13.55 -21.60
CA CYS A 60 -1.38 -12.34 -21.73
C CYS A 60 -0.31 -12.49 -22.83
N GLY A 61 -0.31 -11.55 -23.77
CA GLY A 61 0.68 -11.46 -24.85
C GLY A 61 1.95 -10.67 -24.48
N GLY A 62 2.00 -10.05 -23.28
CA GLY A 62 3.10 -9.20 -22.83
C GLY A 62 4.38 -9.95 -22.48
N THR A 63 5.45 -9.19 -22.24
CA THR A 63 6.71 -9.71 -21.72
C THR A 63 6.62 -9.90 -20.21
N HIS A 64 7.06 -11.03 -19.72
CA HIS A 64 7.06 -11.38 -18.31
C HIS A 64 8.44 -11.70 -17.79
N ILE A 65 8.63 -11.50 -16.48
CA ILE A 65 9.77 -11.97 -15.72
C ILE A 65 9.69 -13.50 -15.60
N ASP A 66 10.81 -14.18 -15.44
CA ASP A 66 10.88 -15.64 -15.31
C ASP A 66 10.60 -16.17 -13.89
N HIS A 67 10.84 -15.34 -12.86
CA HIS A 67 10.58 -15.68 -11.47
C HIS A 67 10.07 -14.45 -10.72
N VAL A 68 9.00 -14.59 -9.96
CA VAL A 68 8.34 -13.46 -9.27
C VAL A 68 9.23 -12.80 -8.22
N GLY A 69 10.18 -13.52 -7.62
CA GLY A 69 11.10 -12.97 -6.63
C GLY A 69 12.02 -11.88 -7.18
N LYS A 70 12.26 -11.84 -8.49
CA LYS A 70 13.04 -10.78 -9.15
C LYS A 70 12.33 -9.41 -9.13
N ILE A 71 11.02 -9.38 -8.85
CA ILE A 71 10.26 -8.14 -8.66
C ILE A 71 10.70 -7.42 -7.37
N GLY A 72 11.17 -8.17 -6.38
CA GLY A 72 11.53 -7.65 -5.06
C GLY A 72 10.29 -7.44 -4.17
N ALA A 73 10.01 -6.22 -3.78
CA ALA A 73 8.81 -5.88 -3.01
C ALA A 73 7.78 -5.14 -3.86
N ILE A 74 6.52 -5.18 -3.44
CA ILE A 74 5.45 -4.34 -3.95
C ILE A 74 4.85 -3.52 -2.80
N ASN A 75 4.60 -2.23 -3.04
CA ASN A 75 3.85 -1.35 -2.15
C ASN A 75 2.65 -0.80 -2.89
N ILE A 76 1.45 -0.99 -2.35
CA ILE A 76 0.22 -0.42 -2.91
C ILE A 76 0.08 1.01 -2.43
N MET A 77 0.13 1.95 -3.38
CA MET A 77 0.11 3.38 -3.11
C MET A 77 -1.29 3.93 -2.95
N SER A 78 -2.21 3.48 -3.79
CA SER A 78 -3.58 3.98 -3.79
C SER A 78 -4.57 2.98 -4.39
N GLU A 79 -5.83 3.17 -4.04
CA GLU A 79 -6.97 2.49 -4.64
C GLU A 79 -8.09 3.50 -4.83
N ALA A 80 -8.68 3.55 -6.03
CA ALA A 80 -9.78 4.45 -6.36
C ALA A 80 -10.83 3.77 -7.23
N SER A 81 -12.09 4.17 -7.09
CA SER A 81 -13.15 3.81 -8.03
C SER A 81 -13.03 4.71 -9.27
N ILE A 82 -12.97 4.10 -10.45
CA ILE A 82 -12.90 4.81 -11.73
C ILE A 82 -14.13 4.60 -12.62
N GLY A 83 -15.13 3.86 -12.12
CA GLY A 83 -16.37 3.57 -12.84
C GLY A 83 -17.24 2.60 -12.04
N SER A 84 -18.43 2.31 -12.54
CA SER A 84 -19.33 1.34 -11.91
C SER A 84 -18.69 -0.05 -11.92
N GLY A 85 -18.36 -0.56 -10.73
CA GLY A 85 -17.74 -1.88 -10.56
C GLY A 85 -16.27 -1.97 -10.99
N VAL A 86 -15.61 -0.84 -11.38
CA VAL A 86 -14.21 -0.81 -11.78
C VAL A 86 -13.38 -0.06 -10.75
N ARG A 87 -12.32 -0.70 -10.27
CA ARG A 87 -11.36 -0.12 -9.31
C ARG A 87 -9.97 -0.10 -9.93
N ARG A 88 -9.27 1.00 -9.69
CA ARG A 88 -7.87 1.19 -10.07
C ARG A 88 -7.00 1.05 -8.82
N VAL A 89 -5.95 0.29 -8.93
CA VAL A 89 -4.90 0.16 -7.91
C VAL A 89 -3.59 0.65 -8.52
N ASP A 90 -2.94 1.58 -7.85
CA ASP A 90 -1.61 2.05 -8.19
C ASP A 90 -0.60 1.46 -7.20
N ALA A 91 0.49 0.89 -7.69
CA ALA A 91 1.53 0.26 -6.89
C ALA A 91 2.91 0.55 -7.45
N VAL A 92 3.92 0.49 -6.58
CA VAL A 92 5.34 0.55 -6.95
C VAL A 92 6.02 -0.77 -6.64
N VAL A 93 7.01 -1.14 -7.46
CA VAL A 93 7.74 -2.41 -7.36
C VAL A 93 9.25 -2.19 -7.47
N GLY A 94 10.04 -3.17 -7.10
CA GLY A 94 11.48 -3.18 -7.28
C GLY A 94 12.15 -1.94 -6.67
N GLN A 95 12.94 -1.22 -7.48
CA GLN A 95 13.64 -0.01 -7.05
C GLN A 95 12.68 1.06 -6.52
N GLY A 96 11.52 1.27 -7.15
CA GLY A 96 10.52 2.23 -6.69
C GLY A 96 9.96 1.89 -5.30
N ALA A 97 9.74 0.60 -5.02
CA ALA A 97 9.31 0.15 -3.69
C ALA A 97 10.41 0.34 -2.64
N TYR A 98 11.67 0.06 -2.99
CA TYR A 98 12.81 0.33 -2.12
C TYR A 98 12.91 1.82 -1.76
N GLU A 99 12.86 2.70 -2.75
CA GLU A 99 12.96 4.15 -2.55
C GLU A 99 11.77 4.70 -1.73
N PHE A 100 10.59 4.16 -1.95
CA PHE A 100 9.41 4.49 -1.15
C PHE A 100 9.64 4.13 0.32
N ASN A 101 10.01 2.87 0.60
CA ASN A 101 10.26 2.41 1.96
C ASN A 101 11.42 3.15 2.64
N ALA A 102 12.47 3.49 1.90
CA ALA A 102 13.59 4.28 2.42
C ALA A 102 13.17 5.69 2.84
N ARG A 103 12.30 6.35 2.05
CA ARG A 103 11.74 7.66 2.42
C ARG A 103 10.85 7.60 3.65
N GLU A 104 9.96 6.59 3.72
CA GLU A 104 9.12 6.38 4.90
C GLU A 104 9.95 6.14 6.16
N HIS A 105 11.00 5.32 6.06
CA HIS A 105 11.92 5.07 7.17
C HIS A 105 12.64 6.35 7.63
N ALA A 106 13.14 7.14 6.69
CA ALA A 106 13.81 8.41 7.01
C ALA A 106 12.85 9.40 7.68
N LEU A 107 11.60 9.50 7.20
CA LEU A 107 10.58 10.35 7.80
C LEU A 107 10.23 9.92 9.23
N VAL A 108 10.04 8.62 9.46
CA VAL A 108 9.77 8.08 10.81
C VAL A 108 10.94 8.36 11.74
N SER A 109 12.20 8.18 11.29
CA SER A 109 13.38 8.50 12.06
C SER A 109 13.44 9.98 12.43
N GLN A 110 13.21 10.87 11.48
CA GLN A 110 13.18 12.31 11.72
C GLN A 110 12.11 12.71 12.75
N LEU A 111 10.90 12.17 12.62
CA LEU A 111 9.80 12.43 13.56
C LEU A 111 10.11 11.89 14.97
N SER A 112 10.74 10.73 15.07
CA SER A 112 11.19 10.13 16.33
C SER A 112 12.20 11.03 17.04
N ASP A 113 13.18 11.56 16.31
CA ASP A 113 14.16 12.50 16.85
C ASP A 113 13.51 13.81 17.33
N MET A 114 12.57 14.37 16.54
CA MET A 114 11.87 15.62 16.90
C MET A 114 11.09 15.52 18.21
N VAL A 115 10.49 14.36 18.51
CA VAL A 115 9.67 14.19 19.71
C VAL A 115 10.40 13.40 20.82
N ASN A 116 11.65 13.01 20.57
CA ASN A 116 12.49 12.21 21.45
C ASN A 116 11.76 10.93 21.92
N ALA A 117 11.36 10.10 20.95
CA ALA A 117 10.68 8.84 21.17
C ALA A 117 11.19 7.79 20.18
N ARG A 118 11.08 6.50 20.51
CA ARG A 118 11.36 5.43 19.56
C ARG A 118 10.23 5.31 18.53
N PRO A 119 10.49 4.74 17.33
CA PRO A 119 9.47 4.58 16.29
C PRO A 119 8.19 3.89 16.74
N ASP A 120 8.30 2.87 17.59
CA ASP A 120 7.18 2.11 18.14
C ASP A 120 6.36 2.90 19.20
N GLU A 121 6.96 3.91 19.82
CA GLU A 121 6.33 4.79 20.81
C GLU A 121 5.84 6.13 20.23
N LEU A 122 6.11 6.37 18.95
CA LEU A 122 5.89 7.68 18.32
C LEU A 122 4.42 8.14 18.42
N ALA A 123 3.47 7.25 18.14
CA ALA A 123 2.05 7.58 18.19
C ALA A 123 1.59 7.98 19.60
N GLU A 124 2.03 7.26 20.62
CA GLU A 124 1.73 7.57 22.02
C GLU A 124 2.35 8.91 22.44
N ARG A 125 3.62 9.13 22.06
CA ARG A 125 4.33 10.38 22.34
C ARG A 125 3.63 11.59 21.73
N VAL A 126 3.20 11.50 20.50
CA VAL A 126 2.44 12.57 19.81
C VAL A 126 1.12 12.83 20.54
N ASN A 127 0.37 11.79 20.91
CA ASN A 127 -0.88 11.96 21.67
C ASN A 127 -0.66 12.65 23.02
N MET A 128 0.40 12.30 23.74
CA MET A 128 0.75 12.97 25.00
C MET A 128 1.08 14.45 24.78
N LEU A 129 1.80 14.79 23.72
CA LEU A 129 2.14 16.19 23.40
C LEU A 129 0.89 17.01 23.05
N LEU A 130 -0.01 16.43 22.26
CA LEU A 130 -1.30 17.06 21.93
C LEU A 130 -2.17 17.29 23.18
N ALA A 131 -2.23 16.32 24.09
CA ALA A 131 -2.94 16.46 25.35
C ALA A 131 -2.36 17.56 26.24
N LYS A 132 -1.02 17.64 26.36
CA LYS A 132 -0.34 18.70 27.09
C LYS A 132 -0.58 20.08 26.48
N LEU A 133 -0.55 20.18 25.16
CA LEU A 133 -0.83 21.43 24.44
C LEU A 133 -2.26 21.90 24.76
N LYS A 134 -3.24 21.04 24.61
CA LYS A 134 -4.66 21.35 24.92
C LYS A 134 -4.85 21.82 26.39
N GLU A 135 -4.18 21.17 27.32
CA GLU A 135 -4.27 21.57 28.74
C GLU A 135 -3.59 22.92 28.97
N SER A 136 -2.44 23.17 28.32
CA SER A 136 -1.75 24.46 28.39
C SER A 136 -2.63 25.60 27.85
N ASP A 137 -3.29 25.39 26.71
CA ASP A 137 -4.19 26.38 26.11
C ASP A 137 -5.37 26.68 27.03
N ARG A 138 -5.95 25.67 27.69
CA ARG A 138 -7.01 25.87 28.69
C ARG A 138 -6.56 26.70 29.88
N ARG A 139 -5.35 26.43 30.40
CA ARG A 139 -4.76 27.21 31.51
C ARG A 139 -4.51 28.65 31.11
N LEU A 140 -3.97 28.88 29.93
CA LEU A 140 -3.75 30.22 29.39
C LEU A 140 -5.08 30.97 29.26
N ALA A 141 -6.13 30.37 28.69
CA ALA A 141 -7.44 30.98 28.56
C ALA A 141 -8.03 31.36 29.94
N ALA A 142 -7.96 30.45 30.91
CA ALA A 142 -8.43 30.73 32.29
C ALA A 142 -7.64 31.86 32.97
N MET A 143 -6.30 31.93 32.74
CA MET A 143 -5.49 33.05 33.27
C MET A 143 -5.90 34.38 32.63
N TYR A 144 -6.12 34.44 31.32
CA TYR A 144 -6.58 35.65 30.64
C TYR A 144 -7.96 36.10 31.15
N GLU A 145 -8.90 35.16 31.31
CA GLU A 145 -10.23 35.49 31.90
C GLU A 145 -10.11 36.05 33.32
N SER A 146 -9.28 35.44 34.16
CA SER A 146 -9.03 35.91 35.53
C SER A 146 -8.40 37.31 35.55
N GLN A 147 -7.42 37.58 34.67
CA GLN A 147 -6.79 38.90 34.55
C GLN A 147 -7.78 39.96 34.07
N LEU A 148 -8.61 39.66 33.09
CA LEU A 148 -9.67 40.55 32.61
C LEU A 148 -10.65 40.86 33.73
N ALA A 149 -11.14 39.86 34.48
CA ALA A 149 -12.02 40.04 35.60
C ALA A 149 -11.41 40.94 36.71
N ALA A 150 -10.10 40.78 36.97
CA ALA A 150 -9.38 41.58 37.96
C ALA A 150 -9.11 43.04 37.51
N SER A 151 -9.11 43.29 36.19
CA SER A 151 -8.86 44.61 35.59
C SER A 151 -10.12 45.50 35.44
N VAL A 152 -11.32 44.93 35.64
CA VAL A 152 -12.59 45.71 35.63
C VAL A 152 -12.74 46.36 36.96
N PRO A 153 -12.74 47.74 37.05
CA PRO A 153 -12.97 48.43 38.31
C PRO A 153 -14.39 48.11 38.80
N THR A 154 -14.51 47.72 40.08
CA THR A 154 -15.80 47.65 40.78
C THR A 154 -16.32 49.09 40.88
N LEU A 155 -17.38 49.43 40.14
CA LEU A 155 -18.14 50.65 40.27
C LEU A 155 -18.93 50.67 41.58
#